data_2069ba4dd3cbc35011d96b52ff027fd4
#
_entry.id   2069ba4dd3cbc35011d96b52ff027fd4
#
_cell.length_a   1.000
_cell.length_b   1.000
_cell.length_c   1.000
_cell.angle_alpha   90.00
_cell.angle_beta   90.00
_cell.angle_gamma   90.00
#
_symmetry.space_group_name_H-M   'P 1'
#
loop_
_entity.id
_entity.type
_entity.pdbx_description
1 polymer ?
#
loop_
_entity_poly.entity_id
_entity_poly.type
_entity_poly.pdbx_seq_one_letter_code
_entity_poly.pdbx_strand_id
1 'polypeptide(L)'
;MLALQAKKHGGRTHELAMRFNGAESDILDFSSNTNPLGTPFDFQASNLDLKQVVLRSTERIEQYPDNRYFELRQAAAAYLGTNISADNIIPGNGTCELLRLIMETVVNEEDIVILASPSSGEYRHIAEVFGARIHSFTTDELLNLPKMTLDRAKVIVIGNPNNPTGQLILKDEISDFAQKCAEHCTLLIVDESAIELVDPDMSIAEMALDNEFLFIIRSVSNITAMPGIRLAYGIASLHLANILNSARLSWNIGVTDEAIGLAFLSMEGGPHSEYLRRSREFIKNEREYMVKRFSGIYGFDPVESNTNYILIDVKDLFLDSLRLSEGLALHGILIRECSDFFDGNKRYVRISVRMREDFEKLIHTLDVVFAETSREDAREKLEETIEHGGSSCAGRGTCEYYPCHFTGQDCTFCFCPFYACEEELTGGKWIESSTGGQVWSCEHCTLLHRPKVAKMVLDALMADGDTDDNIRRAWKEIIEPLL
;
A
#
# COMPACT_ATOMS: atom_id res chain seq x y z
N MET A 1 29.11 0.97 10.65
CA MET A 1 27.75 1.40 11.07
C MET A 1 26.88 1.26 9.83
N LEU A 2 25.95 0.31 9.82
CA LEU A 2 25.01 0.11 8.72
C LEU A 2 24.14 1.37 8.59
N ALA A 3 24.12 2.03 7.43
CA ALA A 3 23.21 3.13 7.13
C ALA A 3 21.84 2.54 6.81
N LEU A 4 21.04 2.28 7.84
CA LEU A 4 19.67 1.82 7.67
C LEU A 4 18.82 3.01 7.19
N GLN A 5 18.09 2.83 6.09
CA GLN A 5 17.16 3.84 5.59
C GLN A 5 15.91 3.89 6.48
N ALA A 6 15.34 5.09 6.66
CA ALA A 6 14.07 5.25 7.34
C ALA A 6 12.96 4.53 6.56
N LYS A 7 12.16 3.74 7.26
CA LYS A 7 11.06 2.97 6.66
C LYS A 7 9.85 3.85 6.41
N LYS A 8 9.18 3.59 5.29
CA LYS A 8 7.86 4.16 5.00
C LYS A 8 6.79 3.13 5.36
N HIS A 9 5.81 3.52 6.15
CA HIS A 9 4.65 2.70 6.51
C HIS A 9 3.35 3.40 6.11
N GLY A 10 2.26 2.63 5.94
CA GLY A 10 0.91 3.17 5.91
C GLY A 10 0.43 3.59 7.30
N GLY A 11 -0.78 4.16 7.41
CA GLY A 11 -1.40 4.53 8.69
C GLY A 11 -0.79 5.76 9.37
N ARG A 12 -0.18 6.68 8.61
CA ARG A 12 0.46 7.90 9.13
C ARG A 12 -0.53 9.06 9.32
N THR A 13 -1.74 8.73 9.81
CA THR A 13 -2.82 9.72 10.01
C THR A 13 -2.42 10.83 10.98
N HIS A 14 -1.78 10.48 12.09
CA HIS A 14 -1.28 11.44 13.07
C HIS A 14 -0.29 12.45 12.46
N GLU A 15 0.67 11.98 11.70
CA GLU A 15 1.67 12.83 11.06
C GLU A 15 1.03 13.79 10.05
N LEU A 16 0.05 13.29 9.26
CA LEU A 16 -0.67 14.12 8.32
C LEU A 16 -1.56 15.14 9.04
N ALA A 17 -2.28 14.75 10.08
CA ALA A 17 -3.09 15.63 10.89
C ALA A 17 -2.26 16.78 11.48
N MET A 18 -1.08 16.48 12.03
CA MET A 18 -0.16 17.52 12.52
C MET A 18 0.32 18.48 11.44
N ARG A 19 0.59 17.98 10.22
CA ARG A 19 1.04 18.80 9.10
C ARG A 19 -0.02 19.85 8.68
N PHE A 20 -1.30 19.51 8.79
CA PHE A 20 -2.41 20.36 8.37
C PHE A 20 -3.15 21.03 9.54
N ASN A 21 -2.68 20.91 10.78
CA ASN A 21 -3.39 21.38 11.98
C ASN A 21 -4.85 20.90 12.05
N GLY A 22 -5.11 19.69 11.53
CA GLY A 22 -6.42 19.04 11.52
C GLY A 22 -6.55 17.94 12.55
N ALA A 23 -7.72 17.29 12.61
CA ALA A 23 -7.93 16.10 13.41
C ALA A 23 -7.63 14.83 12.59
N GLU A 24 -7.13 13.78 13.26
CA GLU A 24 -6.91 12.48 12.60
C GLU A 24 -8.21 11.88 12.03
N SER A 25 -9.35 12.21 12.65
CA SER A 25 -10.68 11.80 12.18
C SER A 25 -11.07 12.36 10.80
N ASP A 26 -10.42 13.44 10.37
CA ASP A 26 -10.72 14.10 9.09
C ASP A 26 -9.93 13.48 7.93
N ILE A 27 -9.03 12.54 8.25
CA ILE A 27 -8.17 11.88 7.27
C ILE A 27 -8.77 10.55 6.85
N LEU A 28 -8.96 10.39 5.55
CA LEU A 28 -9.33 9.12 4.94
C LEU A 28 -8.08 8.28 4.69
N ASP A 29 -7.91 7.21 5.48
CA ASP A 29 -6.74 6.33 5.39
C ASP A 29 -7.00 5.11 4.49
N PHE A 30 -6.54 5.16 3.24
CA PHE A 30 -6.45 4.03 2.31
C PHE A 30 -5.07 3.38 2.30
N SER A 31 -4.14 3.82 3.16
CA SER A 31 -2.76 3.32 3.19
C SER A 31 -2.56 2.11 4.11
N SER A 32 -3.41 1.96 5.12
CA SER A 32 -3.38 0.82 6.07
C SER A 32 -4.33 -0.30 5.63
N ASN A 33 -3.92 -1.56 5.88
CA ASN A 33 -4.66 -2.75 5.44
C ASN A 33 -5.63 -3.26 6.51
N THR A 34 -6.30 -2.37 7.22
CA THR A 34 -7.26 -2.74 8.26
C THR A 34 -8.58 -3.22 7.65
N ASN A 35 -9.30 -4.08 8.38
CA ASN A 35 -10.62 -4.56 7.99
C ASN A 35 -11.60 -3.37 7.83
N PRO A 36 -12.23 -3.20 6.66
CA PRO A 36 -13.13 -2.06 6.42
C PRO A 36 -14.43 -2.08 7.24
N LEU A 37 -14.84 -3.22 7.77
CA LEU A 37 -16.05 -3.32 8.60
C LEU A 37 -15.85 -2.85 10.04
N GLY A 38 -14.66 -2.36 10.41
CA GLY A 38 -14.38 -1.96 11.79
C GLY A 38 -14.10 -3.13 12.71
N THR A 39 -14.21 -2.91 14.02
CA THR A 39 -13.84 -3.90 15.01
C THR A 39 -14.92 -4.98 15.21
N PRO A 40 -14.55 -6.22 15.59
CA PRO A 40 -15.52 -7.26 15.90
C PRO A 40 -16.41 -6.91 17.12
N PHE A 41 -15.95 -5.97 17.96
CA PHE A 41 -16.69 -5.51 19.13
C PHE A 41 -17.86 -4.57 18.77
N ASP A 42 -17.80 -3.89 17.63
CA ASP A 42 -18.88 -3.04 17.11
C ASP A 42 -19.90 -3.85 16.29
N PHE A 43 -19.60 -5.13 16.05
CA PHE A 43 -20.42 -6.00 15.24
C PHE A 43 -21.63 -6.50 16.05
N GLN A 44 -22.85 -6.20 15.60
CA GLN A 44 -24.11 -6.45 16.34
C GLN A 44 -24.33 -7.91 16.77
N ALA A 45 -23.71 -8.87 16.09
CA ALA A 45 -23.80 -10.29 16.42
C ALA A 45 -22.73 -10.73 17.44
N SER A 46 -21.82 -9.86 17.85
CA SER A 46 -20.82 -10.18 18.87
C SER A 46 -21.36 -9.83 20.26
N ASN A 47 -21.24 -10.77 21.20
CA ASN A 47 -21.52 -10.50 22.63
C ASN A 47 -20.29 -9.85 23.32
N LEU A 48 -19.33 -9.33 22.53
CA LEU A 48 -18.08 -8.75 23.03
C LEU A 48 -18.28 -7.25 23.28
N ASP A 49 -17.81 -6.78 24.44
CA ASP A 49 -17.79 -5.36 24.79
C ASP A 49 -16.31 -4.94 25.01
N LEU A 50 -15.74 -4.22 24.05
CA LEU A 50 -14.35 -3.76 24.10
C LEU A 50 -14.08 -2.92 25.35
N LYS A 51 -15.01 -2.03 25.75
CA LYS A 51 -14.84 -1.18 26.93
C LYS A 51 -14.72 -2.00 28.20
N GLN A 52 -15.54 -3.04 28.32
CA GLN A 52 -15.45 -3.93 29.47
C GLN A 52 -14.18 -4.78 29.47
N VAL A 53 -13.73 -5.26 28.30
CA VAL A 53 -12.48 -6.01 28.16
C VAL A 53 -11.29 -5.13 28.59
N VAL A 54 -11.23 -3.90 28.09
CA VAL A 54 -10.18 -2.93 28.45
C VAL A 54 -10.25 -2.58 29.94
N LEU A 55 -11.45 -2.28 30.46
CA LEU A 55 -11.61 -1.92 31.88
C LEU A 55 -11.12 -3.05 32.82
N ARG A 56 -11.48 -4.30 32.53
CA ARG A 56 -11.01 -5.46 33.31
C ARG A 56 -9.49 -5.66 33.18
N SER A 57 -8.90 -5.38 32.03
CA SER A 57 -7.45 -5.49 31.85
C SER A 57 -6.69 -4.48 32.73
N THR A 58 -7.27 -3.31 33.01
CA THR A 58 -6.63 -2.30 33.88
C THR A 58 -6.47 -2.77 35.31
N GLU A 59 -7.28 -3.72 35.80
CA GLU A 59 -7.14 -4.32 37.15
C GLU A 59 -5.85 -5.15 37.28
N ARG A 60 -5.25 -5.55 36.15
CA ARG A 60 -4.02 -6.35 36.09
C ARG A 60 -2.78 -5.51 35.77
N ILE A 61 -2.89 -4.20 35.56
CA ILE A 61 -1.79 -3.35 35.06
C ILE A 61 -0.63 -3.24 36.06
N GLU A 62 -0.88 -3.45 37.34
CA GLU A 62 0.13 -3.46 38.41
C GLU A 62 0.91 -4.79 38.50
N GLN A 63 0.56 -5.78 37.69
CA GLN A 63 1.14 -7.11 37.69
C GLN A 63 1.80 -7.40 36.34
N TYR A 64 2.90 -8.17 36.37
CA TYR A 64 3.46 -8.71 35.14
C TYR A 64 2.46 -9.68 34.50
N PRO A 65 2.34 -9.71 33.15
CA PRO A 65 1.59 -10.75 32.47
C PRO A 65 2.16 -12.15 32.73
N ASP A 66 1.38 -13.20 32.45
CA ASP A 66 1.93 -14.55 32.42
C ASP A 66 2.99 -14.65 31.32
N ASN A 67 4.26 -14.84 31.71
CA ASN A 67 5.35 -14.95 30.73
C ASN A 67 5.18 -16.12 29.75
N ARG A 68 4.37 -17.11 30.08
CA ARG A 68 4.06 -18.25 29.20
C ARG A 68 2.86 -17.98 28.31
N TYR A 69 2.05 -16.95 28.60
CA TYR A 69 0.81 -16.61 27.88
C TYR A 69 -0.07 -17.85 27.64
N PHE A 70 -0.25 -18.66 28.67
CA PHE A 70 -0.87 -19.99 28.54
C PHE A 70 -2.31 -19.88 28.00
N GLU A 71 -3.13 -18.98 28.55
CA GLU A 71 -4.49 -18.75 28.10
C GLU A 71 -4.55 -18.26 26.65
N LEU A 72 -3.68 -17.30 26.29
CA LEU A 72 -3.59 -16.76 24.93
C LEU A 72 -3.20 -17.84 23.91
N ARG A 73 -2.23 -18.70 24.27
CA ARG A 73 -1.80 -19.81 23.43
C ARG A 73 -2.90 -20.85 23.26
N GLN A 74 -3.65 -21.17 24.32
CA GLN A 74 -4.81 -22.06 24.25
C GLN A 74 -5.90 -21.46 23.36
N ALA A 75 -6.22 -20.15 23.51
CA ALA A 75 -7.24 -19.48 22.72
C ALA A 75 -6.83 -19.45 21.23
N ALA A 76 -5.56 -19.18 20.91
CA ALA A 76 -5.04 -19.21 19.53
C ALA A 76 -5.13 -20.60 18.90
N ALA A 77 -4.79 -21.64 19.66
CA ALA A 77 -4.92 -23.01 19.20
C ALA A 77 -6.39 -23.41 18.96
N ALA A 78 -7.29 -23.06 19.88
CA ALA A 78 -8.70 -23.33 19.76
C ALA A 78 -9.36 -22.53 18.61
N TYR A 79 -8.92 -21.28 18.41
CA TYR A 79 -9.37 -20.43 17.29
C TYR A 79 -9.12 -21.06 15.92
N LEU A 80 -7.97 -21.69 15.75
CA LEU A 80 -7.63 -22.39 14.52
C LEU A 80 -8.46 -23.67 14.31
N GLY A 81 -9.03 -24.23 15.37
CA GLY A 81 -9.98 -25.35 15.30
C GLY A 81 -9.41 -26.64 14.73
N THR A 82 -8.09 -26.86 14.90
CA THR A 82 -7.34 -27.93 14.28
C THR A 82 -6.63 -28.80 15.32
N ASN A 83 -5.69 -29.65 14.88
CA ASN A 83 -4.83 -30.43 15.75
C ASN A 83 -3.72 -29.60 16.43
N ILE A 84 -3.70 -28.29 16.22
CA ILE A 84 -2.71 -27.37 16.80
C ILE A 84 -2.93 -27.28 18.31
N SER A 85 -1.89 -27.47 19.08
CA SER A 85 -1.90 -27.33 20.54
C SER A 85 -1.31 -26.00 20.98
N ALA A 86 -1.57 -25.61 22.23
CA ALA A 86 -0.95 -24.44 22.83
C ALA A 86 0.57 -24.44 22.73
N ASP A 87 1.21 -25.63 22.74
CA ASP A 87 2.65 -25.77 22.68
C ASP A 87 3.24 -25.51 21.30
N ASN A 88 2.42 -25.48 20.26
CA ASN A 88 2.82 -25.09 18.90
C ASN A 88 2.75 -23.56 18.70
N ILE A 89 2.19 -22.79 19.64
CA ILE A 89 1.94 -21.36 19.51
C ILE A 89 3.06 -20.53 20.15
N ILE A 90 3.51 -19.51 19.42
CA ILE A 90 4.51 -18.54 19.85
C ILE A 90 3.86 -17.15 19.85
N PRO A 91 3.51 -16.56 21.01
CA PRO A 91 2.94 -15.22 21.07
C PRO A 91 3.99 -14.13 20.77
N GLY A 92 3.57 -13.10 20.02
CA GLY A 92 4.44 -11.98 19.64
C GLY A 92 3.74 -10.61 19.65
N ASN A 93 4.51 -9.57 19.92
CA ASN A 93 4.07 -8.18 19.86
C ASN A 93 4.04 -7.69 18.40
N GLY A 94 3.07 -8.22 17.65
CA GLY A 94 2.95 -8.03 16.20
C GLY A 94 3.88 -8.93 15.38
N THR A 95 3.63 -8.97 14.09
CA THR A 95 4.34 -9.86 13.13
C THR A 95 5.82 -9.54 13.01
N CYS A 96 6.21 -8.27 13.14
CA CYS A 96 7.61 -7.84 13.05
C CYS A 96 8.45 -8.43 14.20
N GLU A 97 7.89 -8.54 15.41
CA GLU A 97 8.62 -9.19 16.51
C GLU A 97 8.83 -10.69 16.26
N LEU A 98 7.81 -11.38 15.77
CA LEU A 98 7.92 -12.80 15.42
C LEU A 98 8.95 -13.03 14.31
N LEU A 99 8.92 -12.20 13.28
CA LEU A 99 9.92 -12.26 12.21
C LEU A 99 11.33 -11.99 12.74
N ARG A 100 11.47 -10.99 13.62
CA ARG A 100 12.75 -10.72 14.27
C ARG A 100 13.22 -11.86 15.14
N LEU A 101 12.35 -12.43 15.96
CA LEU A 101 12.64 -13.55 16.83
C LEU A 101 13.16 -14.77 16.05
N ILE A 102 12.48 -15.13 14.97
CA ILE A 102 12.91 -16.29 14.17
C ILE A 102 14.24 -15.99 13.46
N MET A 103 14.43 -14.81 12.89
CA MET A 103 15.68 -14.41 12.25
C MET A 103 16.85 -14.40 13.25
N GLU A 104 16.65 -13.79 14.44
CA GLU A 104 17.66 -13.75 15.52
C GLU A 104 18.06 -15.15 15.98
N THR A 105 17.13 -16.11 15.95
CA THR A 105 17.34 -17.47 16.41
C THR A 105 18.10 -18.33 15.40
N VAL A 106 17.90 -18.12 14.09
CA VAL A 106 18.35 -19.06 13.05
C VAL A 106 19.36 -18.48 12.07
N VAL A 107 19.44 -17.14 11.92
CA VAL A 107 20.28 -16.47 10.91
C VAL A 107 21.56 -15.96 11.55
N ASN A 108 22.71 -16.28 10.94
CA ASN A 108 24.00 -15.71 11.25
C ASN A 108 24.43 -14.72 10.16
N GLU A 109 25.45 -13.91 10.44
CA GLU A 109 26.07 -13.02 9.45
C GLU A 109 26.50 -13.84 8.21
N GLU A 110 26.23 -13.29 7.01
CA GLU A 110 26.53 -13.91 5.71
C GLU A 110 25.62 -15.09 5.31
N ASP A 111 24.69 -15.56 6.16
CA ASP A 111 23.69 -16.54 5.75
C ASP A 111 22.81 -16.03 4.62
N ILE A 112 22.39 -16.87 3.70
CA ILE A 112 21.55 -16.50 2.59
C ILE A 112 20.08 -16.52 3.03
N VAL A 113 19.44 -15.35 2.94
CA VAL A 113 18.00 -15.17 3.10
C VAL A 113 17.38 -14.84 1.75
N ILE A 114 16.38 -15.62 1.36
CA ILE A 114 15.63 -15.43 0.10
C ILE A 114 14.28 -14.79 0.41
N LEU A 115 13.94 -13.75 -0.34
CA LEU A 115 12.66 -13.02 -0.20
C LEU A 115 11.87 -13.10 -1.49
N ALA A 116 10.55 -13.27 -1.37
CA ALA A 116 9.66 -12.96 -2.48
C ALA A 116 9.73 -11.45 -2.81
N SER A 117 9.69 -11.09 -4.08
CA SER A 117 9.74 -9.69 -4.52
C SER A 117 8.68 -9.44 -5.59
N PRO A 118 7.89 -8.37 -5.48
CA PRO A 118 7.88 -7.42 -4.36
C PRO A 118 7.29 -8.01 -3.08
N SER A 119 7.76 -7.57 -1.91
CA SER A 119 7.21 -7.97 -0.62
C SER A 119 7.45 -6.91 0.45
N SER A 120 6.93 -7.13 1.66
CA SER A 120 7.08 -6.20 2.78
C SER A 120 8.54 -5.83 3.03
N GLY A 121 8.85 -4.54 3.04
CA GLY A 121 10.20 -4.02 3.35
C GLY A 121 10.71 -4.43 4.73
N GLU A 122 9.81 -4.86 5.63
CA GLU A 122 10.19 -5.41 6.94
C GLU A 122 11.02 -6.69 6.81
N TYR A 123 10.71 -7.55 5.85
CA TYR A 123 11.45 -8.80 5.66
C TYR A 123 12.91 -8.52 5.31
N ARG A 124 13.14 -7.63 4.34
CA ARG A 124 14.48 -7.18 3.94
C ARG A 124 15.22 -6.51 5.10
N HIS A 125 14.56 -5.55 5.73
CA HIS A 125 15.20 -4.78 6.81
C HIS A 125 15.64 -5.66 7.98
N ILE A 126 14.80 -6.60 8.42
CA ILE A 126 15.15 -7.50 9.52
C ILE A 126 16.31 -8.43 9.11
N ALA A 127 16.29 -8.96 7.89
CA ALA A 127 17.41 -9.78 7.40
C ALA A 127 18.73 -8.99 7.34
N GLU A 128 18.68 -7.71 6.90
CA GLU A 128 19.85 -6.81 6.89
C GLU A 128 20.39 -6.52 8.29
N VAL A 129 19.51 -6.38 9.30
CA VAL A 129 19.91 -6.16 10.71
C VAL A 129 20.76 -7.31 11.23
N PHE A 130 20.49 -8.54 10.79
CA PHE A 130 21.26 -9.72 11.18
C PHE A 130 22.43 -10.04 10.23
N GLY A 131 22.74 -9.15 9.29
CA GLY A 131 23.90 -9.29 8.40
C GLY A 131 23.74 -10.37 7.32
N ALA A 132 22.51 -10.75 6.99
CA ALA A 132 22.22 -11.74 5.97
C ALA A 132 22.54 -11.23 4.56
N ARG A 133 22.92 -12.14 3.65
CA ARG A 133 22.95 -11.93 2.21
C ARG A 133 21.56 -12.14 1.63
N ILE A 134 20.98 -11.09 1.06
CA ILE A 134 19.62 -11.14 0.58
C ILE A 134 19.59 -11.41 -0.93
N HIS A 135 18.80 -12.41 -1.32
CA HIS A 135 18.42 -12.66 -2.70
C HIS A 135 16.91 -12.49 -2.85
N SER A 136 16.48 -11.87 -3.92
CA SER A 136 15.07 -11.62 -4.19
C SER A 136 14.66 -12.26 -5.50
N PHE A 137 13.50 -12.92 -5.50
CA PHE A 137 12.90 -13.59 -6.66
C PHE A 137 11.42 -13.25 -6.73
N THR A 138 10.83 -13.19 -7.91
CA THR A 138 9.38 -13.15 -8.04
C THR A 138 8.76 -14.39 -7.40
N THR A 139 7.47 -14.33 -7.06
CA THR A 139 6.78 -15.49 -6.45
C THR A 139 6.91 -16.73 -7.32
N ASP A 140 6.72 -16.59 -8.64
CA ASP A 140 6.80 -17.71 -9.58
C ASP A 140 8.22 -18.30 -9.67
N GLU A 141 9.24 -17.46 -9.74
CA GLU A 141 10.64 -17.91 -9.71
C GLU A 141 10.97 -18.60 -8.39
N LEU A 142 10.48 -18.06 -7.26
CA LEU A 142 10.73 -18.58 -5.92
C LEU A 142 10.16 -19.99 -5.74
N LEU A 143 8.91 -20.22 -6.16
CA LEU A 143 8.28 -21.55 -6.11
C LEU A 143 9.02 -22.59 -6.99
N ASN A 144 9.73 -22.12 -8.01
CA ASN A 144 10.50 -22.95 -8.96
C ASN A 144 12.02 -22.93 -8.73
N LEU A 145 12.49 -22.52 -7.55
CA LEU A 145 13.92 -22.46 -7.26
C LEU A 145 14.63 -23.81 -7.51
N PRO A 146 15.84 -23.79 -8.12
CA PRO A 146 16.67 -24.96 -8.27
C PRO A 146 17.11 -25.54 -6.91
N LYS A 147 17.24 -26.83 -6.82
CA LYS A 147 17.74 -27.53 -5.60
C LYS A 147 19.01 -26.92 -5.04
N MET A 148 19.98 -26.61 -5.89
CA MET A 148 21.25 -26.03 -5.47
C MET A 148 21.10 -24.65 -4.81
N THR A 149 20.03 -23.88 -5.14
CA THR A 149 19.72 -22.61 -4.49
C THR A 149 19.10 -22.86 -3.13
N LEU A 150 18.20 -23.84 -3.02
CA LEU A 150 17.59 -24.25 -1.76
C LEU A 150 18.66 -24.76 -0.77
N ASP A 151 19.57 -25.64 -1.21
CA ASP A 151 20.68 -26.18 -0.37
C ASP A 151 21.56 -25.09 0.26
N ARG A 152 21.58 -23.89 -0.31
CA ARG A 152 22.38 -22.75 0.14
C ARG A 152 21.59 -21.74 0.96
N ALA A 153 20.28 -21.74 0.85
CA ALA A 153 19.41 -20.79 1.54
C ALA A 153 19.23 -21.22 3.00
N LYS A 154 19.44 -20.30 3.93
CA LYS A 154 19.14 -20.52 5.35
C LYS A 154 17.65 -20.34 5.63
N VAL A 155 17.07 -19.25 5.08
CA VAL A 155 15.68 -18.87 5.30
C VAL A 155 15.08 -18.39 3.97
N ILE A 156 13.81 -18.72 3.76
CA ILE A 156 12.97 -18.12 2.71
C ILE A 156 11.78 -17.47 3.39
N VAL A 157 11.42 -16.24 2.99
CA VAL A 157 10.26 -15.52 3.52
C VAL A 157 9.27 -15.22 2.39
N ILE A 158 8.03 -15.60 2.62
CA ILE A 158 6.90 -15.40 1.70
C ILE A 158 5.71 -14.82 2.46
N GLY A 159 5.03 -13.82 1.90
CA GLY A 159 3.70 -13.40 2.33
C GLY A 159 2.63 -14.18 1.55
N ASN A 160 1.70 -14.80 2.23
CA ASN A 160 0.56 -15.47 1.57
C ASN A 160 -0.76 -15.17 2.29
N PRO A 161 -1.59 -14.23 1.80
CA PRO A 161 -1.41 -13.46 0.56
C PRO A 161 -0.26 -12.45 0.63
N ASN A 162 0.32 -12.13 -0.54
CA ASN A 162 1.47 -11.24 -0.61
C ASN A 162 1.10 -9.76 -0.43
N ASN A 163 1.92 -9.03 0.27
CA ASN A 163 1.88 -7.57 0.39
C ASN A 163 3.12 -6.99 -0.35
N PRO A 164 2.97 -6.18 -1.43
CA PRO A 164 1.81 -5.33 -1.74
C PRO A 164 0.87 -5.83 -2.83
N THR A 165 1.14 -6.95 -3.52
CA THR A 165 0.41 -7.36 -4.71
C THR A 165 -1.00 -7.89 -4.41
N GLY A 166 -1.23 -8.45 -3.23
CA GLY A 166 -2.48 -9.13 -2.90
C GLY A 166 -2.63 -10.51 -3.52
N GLN A 167 -1.58 -11.02 -4.16
CA GLN A 167 -1.58 -12.35 -4.78
C GLN A 167 -1.64 -13.44 -3.71
N LEU A 168 -2.49 -14.44 -3.94
CA LEU A 168 -2.63 -15.63 -3.10
C LEU A 168 -2.01 -16.82 -3.84
N ILE A 169 -1.08 -17.49 -3.19
CA ILE A 169 -0.55 -18.79 -3.64
C ILE A 169 -1.52 -19.86 -3.15
N LEU A 170 -1.91 -20.76 -4.03
CA LEU A 170 -2.85 -21.83 -3.68
C LEU A 170 -2.24 -22.80 -2.66
N LYS A 171 -3.12 -23.40 -1.85
CA LYS A 171 -2.71 -24.27 -0.74
C LYS A 171 -1.79 -25.39 -1.19
N ASP A 172 -2.13 -26.05 -2.29
CA ASP A 172 -1.32 -27.19 -2.79
C ASP A 172 0.07 -26.72 -3.24
N GLU A 173 0.16 -25.58 -3.94
CA GLU A 173 1.43 -25.03 -4.44
C GLU A 173 2.38 -24.65 -3.30
N ILE A 174 1.86 -23.92 -2.27
CA ILE A 174 2.69 -23.51 -1.14
C ILE A 174 3.00 -24.69 -0.22
N SER A 175 2.14 -25.71 -0.17
CA SER A 175 2.39 -26.97 0.56
C SER A 175 3.52 -27.76 -0.07
N ASP A 176 3.50 -27.93 -1.38
CA ASP A 176 4.55 -28.61 -2.15
C ASP A 176 5.90 -27.87 -1.99
N PHE A 177 5.84 -26.53 -1.99
CA PHE A 177 7.04 -25.72 -1.79
C PHE A 177 7.57 -25.84 -0.36
N ALA A 178 6.71 -25.87 0.66
CA ALA A 178 7.10 -26.08 2.05
C ALA A 178 7.75 -27.47 2.27
N GLN A 179 7.23 -28.50 1.62
CA GLN A 179 7.84 -29.83 1.64
C GLN A 179 9.22 -29.83 0.96
N LYS A 180 9.33 -29.18 -0.19
CA LYS A 180 10.60 -29.03 -0.91
C LYS A 180 11.64 -28.26 -0.08
N CYS A 181 11.26 -27.21 0.64
CA CYS A 181 12.16 -26.49 1.56
C CYS A 181 12.66 -27.42 2.69
N ALA A 182 11.78 -28.22 3.27
CA ALA A 182 12.14 -29.16 4.34
C ALA A 182 13.14 -30.22 3.86
N GLU A 183 12.99 -30.76 2.66
CA GLU A 183 13.93 -31.71 2.04
C GLU A 183 15.36 -31.18 1.90
N HIS A 184 15.48 -29.83 1.81
CA HIS A 184 16.76 -29.11 1.69
C HIS A 184 17.20 -28.43 3.00
N CYS A 185 16.53 -28.71 4.14
CA CYS A 185 16.80 -28.09 5.44
C CYS A 185 16.78 -26.55 5.40
N THR A 186 15.97 -25.98 4.54
CA THR A 186 15.75 -24.54 4.39
C THR A 186 14.49 -24.14 5.17
N LEU A 187 14.61 -23.20 6.11
CA LEU A 187 13.45 -22.71 6.86
C LEU A 187 12.56 -21.84 5.97
N LEU A 188 11.31 -22.24 5.81
CA LEU A 188 10.29 -21.42 5.15
C LEU A 188 9.47 -20.66 6.20
N ILE A 189 9.43 -19.34 6.09
CA ILE A 189 8.54 -18.46 6.87
C ILE A 189 7.41 -18.03 5.97
N VAL A 190 6.17 -18.34 6.35
CA VAL A 190 4.97 -17.91 5.63
C VAL A 190 4.20 -16.90 6.48
N ASP A 191 4.13 -15.67 6.01
CA ASP A 191 3.34 -14.62 6.66
C ASP A 191 1.89 -14.69 6.15
N GLU A 192 1.03 -15.30 6.93
CA GLU A 192 -0.41 -15.44 6.69
C GLU A 192 -1.24 -14.36 7.41
N SER A 193 -0.67 -13.18 7.66
CA SER A 193 -1.32 -12.10 8.45
C SER A 193 -2.65 -11.58 7.90
N ALA A 194 -2.96 -11.85 6.64
CA ALA A 194 -4.20 -11.42 6.00
C ALA A 194 -5.09 -12.58 5.53
N ILE A 195 -4.71 -13.82 5.81
CA ILE A 195 -5.39 -15.00 5.23
C ILE A 195 -6.86 -15.08 5.64
N GLU A 196 -7.22 -14.69 6.87
CA GLU A 196 -8.60 -14.68 7.36
C GLU A 196 -9.52 -13.72 6.60
N LEU A 197 -8.98 -12.67 6.00
CA LEU A 197 -9.74 -11.73 5.18
C LEU A 197 -9.87 -12.18 3.71
N VAL A 198 -9.22 -13.28 3.36
CA VAL A 198 -9.23 -13.87 1.99
C VAL A 198 -9.94 -15.21 2.02
N ASP A 199 -9.24 -16.23 2.43
CA ASP A 199 -9.76 -17.57 2.58
C ASP A 199 -8.95 -18.35 3.63
N PRO A 200 -9.49 -18.58 4.84
CA PRO A 200 -8.75 -19.29 5.90
C PRO A 200 -8.43 -20.75 5.55
N ASP A 201 -9.16 -21.37 4.61
CA ASP A 201 -8.94 -22.75 4.19
C ASP A 201 -7.68 -22.90 3.31
N MET A 202 -7.15 -21.78 2.78
CA MET A 202 -5.89 -21.73 2.06
C MET A 202 -4.66 -21.77 2.96
N SER A 203 -4.84 -21.72 4.29
CA SER A 203 -3.75 -21.81 5.25
C SER A 203 -3.05 -23.17 5.23
N ILE A 204 -1.72 -23.13 5.42
CA ILE A 204 -0.90 -24.35 5.63
C ILE A 204 -0.42 -24.48 7.07
N ALA A 205 -1.09 -23.81 8.03
CA ALA A 205 -0.67 -23.81 9.43
C ALA A 205 -0.56 -25.20 10.05
N GLU A 206 -1.43 -26.15 9.69
CA GLU A 206 -1.35 -27.54 10.17
C GLU A 206 -0.07 -28.27 9.74
N MET A 207 0.48 -27.95 8.57
CA MET A 207 1.73 -28.57 8.12
C MET A 207 2.92 -28.24 9.01
N ALA A 208 2.86 -27.09 9.71
CA ALA A 208 3.93 -26.70 10.63
C ALA A 208 4.08 -27.65 11.85
N LEU A 209 3.06 -28.46 12.15
CA LEU A 209 3.14 -29.40 13.28
C LEU A 209 4.18 -30.50 13.06
N ASP A 210 4.26 -30.99 11.83
CA ASP A 210 5.13 -32.11 11.43
C ASP A 210 6.33 -31.67 10.58
N ASN A 211 6.49 -30.34 10.34
CA ASN A 211 7.57 -29.78 9.54
C ASN A 211 8.43 -28.83 10.39
N GLU A 212 9.64 -29.27 10.77
CA GLU A 212 10.58 -28.47 11.56
C GLU A 212 11.17 -27.26 10.79
N PHE A 213 11.00 -27.22 9.47
CA PHE A 213 11.46 -26.15 8.59
C PHE A 213 10.32 -25.25 8.10
N LEU A 214 9.20 -25.22 8.83
CA LEU A 214 8.07 -24.35 8.51
C LEU A 214 7.66 -23.50 9.72
N PHE A 215 7.58 -22.18 9.53
CA PHE A 215 7.08 -21.22 10.51
C PHE A 215 6.00 -20.38 9.90
N ILE A 216 4.80 -20.40 10.48
CA ILE A 216 3.65 -19.62 10.03
C ILE A 216 3.44 -18.43 10.97
N ILE A 217 3.20 -17.23 10.41
CA ILE A 217 2.89 -16.03 11.17
C ILE A 217 1.42 -15.65 10.94
N ARG A 218 0.69 -15.37 12.01
CA ARG A 218 -0.70 -14.88 12.02
C ARG A 218 -0.78 -13.56 12.77
N SER A 219 -1.69 -12.70 12.36
CA SER A 219 -1.90 -11.37 12.97
C SER A 219 -3.34 -11.18 13.41
N VAL A 220 -3.52 -10.60 14.59
CA VAL A 220 -4.83 -10.16 15.07
C VAL A 220 -5.12 -8.73 14.62
N SER A 221 -4.11 -7.89 14.44
CA SER A 221 -4.22 -6.43 14.30
C SER A 221 -5.11 -5.96 13.13
N ASN A 222 -4.76 -6.35 11.90
CA ASN A 222 -5.45 -5.85 10.70
C ASN A 222 -6.80 -6.52 10.47
N ILE A 223 -6.90 -7.81 10.79
CA ILE A 223 -8.15 -8.58 10.61
C ILE A 223 -9.27 -8.09 11.52
N THR A 224 -8.91 -7.48 12.65
CA THR A 224 -9.87 -6.93 13.63
C THR A 224 -10.02 -5.41 13.53
N ALA A 225 -9.44 -4.75 12.53
CA ALA A 225 -9.37 -3.30 12.41
C ALA A 225 -8.76 -2.58 13.65
N MET A 226 -7.93 -3.27 14.41
CA MET A 226 -7.26 -2.73 15.61
C MET A 226 -5.73 -2.77 15.47
N PRO A 227 -5.13 -2.00 14.55
CA PRO A 227 -3.68 -2.01 14.35
C PRO A 227 -2.88 -1.50 15.57
N GLY A 228 -3.54 -0.75 16.47
CA GLY A 228 -2.99 -0.33 17.76
C GLY A 228 -2.77 -1.49 18.73
N ILE A 229 -3.52 -2.58 18.57
CA ILE A 229 -3.28 -3.84 19.29
C ILE A 229 -2.13 -4.58 18.62
N ARG A 230 -1.01 -4.60 19.29
CA ARG A 230 0.21 -5.20 18.77
C ARG A 230 0.26 -6.69 19.10
N LEU A 231 -0.65 -7.48 18.51
CA LEU A 231 -0.74 -8.92 18.76
C LEU A 231 -0.65 -9.74 17.48
N ALA A 232 0.25 -10.71 17.52
CA ALA A 232 0.41 -11.75 16.52
C ALA A 232 0.80 -13.06 17.19
N TYR A 233 0.73 -14.15 16.47
CA TYR A 233 1.25 -15.43 16.94
C TYR A 233 1.88 -16.23 15.80
N GLY A 234 2.93 -16.95 16.14
CA GLY A 234 3.58 -17.92 15.27
C GLY A 234 3.06 -19.33 15.52
N ILE A 235 3.14 -20.19 14.51
CA ILE A 235 2.79 -21.61 14.58
C ILE A 235 3.99 -22.40 14.05
N ALA A 236 4.44 -23.40 14.82
CA ALA A 236 5.60 -24.22 14.47
C ALA A 236 5.49 -25.63 15.04
N SER A 237 6.38 -26.53 14.63
CA SER A 237 6.57 -27.83 15.28
C SER A 237 6.90 -27.65 16.76
N LEU A 238 6.64 -28.66 17.59
CA LEU A 238 6.95 -28.60 19.02
C LEU A 238 8.41 -28.26 19.30
N HIS A 239 9.31 -28.78 18.48
CA HIS A 239 10.75 -28.53 18.61
C HIS A 239 11.07 -27.04 18.36
N LEU A 240 10.68 -26.51 17.21
CA LEU A 240 10.94 -25.13 16.85
C LEU A 240 10.20 -24.14 17.78
N ALA A 241 8.96 -24.45 18.17
CA ALA A 241 8.18 -23.64 19.10
C ALA A 241 8.85 -23.53 20.48
N ASN A 242 9.43 -24.62 21.00
CA ASN A 242 10.16 -24.60 22.27
C ASN A 242 11.42 -23.71 22.20
N ILE A 243 12.17 -23.79 21.10
CA ILE A 243 13.34 -22.95 20.87
C ILE A 243 12.91 -21.46 20.86
N LEU A 244 11.90 -21.12 20.05
CA LEU A 244 11.43 -19.72 19.90
C LEU A 244 10.82 -19.18 21.19
N ASN A 245 10.00 -19.95 21.91
CA ASN A 245 9.46 -19.53 23.21
C ASN A 245 10.56 -19.33 24.27
N SER A 246 11.68 -20.02 24.16
CA SER A 246 12.83 -19.83 25.05
C SER A 246 13.66 -18.59 24.71
N ALA A 247 13.72 -18.22 23.42
CA ALA A 247 14.44 -17.04 22.92
C ALA A 247 13.61 -15.75 22.98
N ARG A 248 12.30 -15.86 23.07
CA ARG A 248 11.36 -14.74 23.10
C ARG A 248 11.64 -13.84 24.30
N LEU A 249 11.47 -12.52 24.11
CA LEU A 249 11.55 -11.52 25.19
C LEU A 249 10.49 -11.82 26.26
N SER A 250 10.90 -11.72 27.52
CA SER A 250 9.95 -11.89 28.62
C SER A 250 8.95 -10.73 28.65
N TRP A 251 7.67 -11.07 28.89
CA TRP A 251 6.58 -10.08 29.02
C TRP A 251 6.41 -9.16 27.80
N ASN A 252 6.64 -9.68 26.61
CA ASN A 252 6.61 -8.92 25.34
C ASN A 252 5.22 -8.40 24.94
N ILE A 253 4.13 -8.94 25.50
CA ILE A 253 2.76 -8.51 25.23
C ILE A 253 2.16 -7.93 26.53
N GLY A 254 1.60 -6.72 26.43
CA GLY A 254 0.94 -6.05 27.54
C GLY A 254 -0.42 -6.68 27.91
N VAL A 255 -0.84 -6.51 29.15
CA VAL A 255 -2.08 -7.12 29.67
C VAL A 255 -3.34 -6.69 28.90
N THR A 256 -3.36 -5.49 28.35
CA THR A 256 -4.49 -5.01 27.54
C THR A 256 -4.53 -5.67 26.17
N ASP A 257 -3.38 -5.79 25.51
CA ASP A 257 -3.27 -6.45 24.21
C ASP A 257 -3.60 -7.95 24.32
N GLU A 258 -3.11 -8.59 25.41
CA GLU A 258 -3.47 -9.97 25.75
C GLU A 258 -4.99 -10.13 25.95
N ALA A 259 -5.62 -9.26 26.75
CA ALA A 259 -7.04 -9.35 27.05
C ALA A 259 -7.93 -9.17 25.81
N ILE A 260 -7.60 -8.20 24.94
CA ILE A 260 -8.32 -7.97 23.70
C ILE A 260 -8.10 -9.14 22.72
N GLY A 261 -6.87 -9.63 22.63
CA GLY A 261 -6.54 -10.80 21.81
C GLY A 261 -7.31 -12.05 22.26
N LEU A 262 -7.34 -12.32 23.57
CA LEU A 262 -8.15 -13.41 24.15
C LEU A 262 -9.62 -13.30 23.78
N ALA A 263 -10.21 -12.10 23.91
CA ALA A 263 -11.60 -11.88 23.57
C ALA A 263 -11.89 -12.18 22.09
N PHE A 264 -11.01 -11.74 21.18
CA PHE A 264 -11.15 -12.03 19.76
C PHE A 264 -10.95 -13.52 19.45
N LEU A 265 -9.88 -14.13 19.93
CA LEU A 265 -9.53 -15.53 19.65
C LEU A 265 -10.52 -16.52 20.26
N SER A 266 -11.33 -16.07 21.23
CA SER A 266 -12.43 -16.85 21.83
C SER A 266 -13.77 -16.69 21.12
N MET A 267 -13.81 -15.96 19.99
CA MET A 267 -15.05 -15.81 19.22
C MET A 267 -15.49 -17.15 18.62
N GLU A 268 -16.79 -17.41 18.69
CA GLU A 268 -17.40 -18.58 18.09
C GLU A 268 -17.15 -18.63 16.59
N GLY A 269 -16.78 -19.81 16.09
CA GLY A 269 -16.49 -20.05 14.67
C GLY A 269 -15.05 -19.71 14.25
N GLY A 270 -14.24 -19.11 15.12
CA GLY A 270 -12.82 -18.82 14.84
C GLY A 270 -12.61 -18.07 13.51
N PRO A 271 -11.76 -18.58 12.61
CA PRO A 271 -11.53 -17.97 11.28
C PRO A 271 -12.78 -17.97 10.38
N HIS A 272 -13.77 -18.79 10.69
CA HIS A 272 -15.06 -18.89 9.98
C HIS A 272 -16.20 -18.13 10.72
N SER A 273 -15.88 -17.31 11.74
CA SER A 273 -16.84 -16.49 12.46
C SER A 273 -17.67 -15.63 11.51
N GLU A 274 -18.90 -15.30 11.91
CA GLU A 274 -19.81 -14.48 11.13
C GLU A 274 -19.22 -13.10 10.80
N TYR A 275 -18.45 -12.51 11.73
CA TYR A 275 -17.71 -11.27 11.50
C TYR A 275 -16.75 -11.39 10.32
N LEU A 276 -15.87 -12.41 10.33
CA LEU A 276 -14.87 -12.60 9.26
C LEU A 276 -15.52 -13.04 7.94
N ARG A 277 -16.58 -13.84 8.00
CA ARG A 277 -17.35 -14.23 6.80
C ARG A 277 -17.93 -13.00 6.10
N ARG A 278 -18.57 -12.09 6.84
CA ARG A 278 -19.10 -10.84 6.29
C ARG A 278 -17.99 -9.91 5.83
N SER A 279 -16.87 -9.88 6.54
CA SER A 279 -15.70 -9.09 6.11
C SER A 279 -15.19 -9.54 4.74
N ARG A 280 -15.05 -10.85 4.52
CA ARG A 280 -14.64 -11.40 3.22
C ARG A 280 -15.62 -11.07 2.10
N GLU A 281 -16.92 -11.24 2.37
CA GLU A 281 -17.97 -10.92 1.40
C GLU A 281 -17.97 -9.43 1.02
N PHE A 282 -17.87 -8.55 2.01
CA PHE A 282 -17.79 -7.10 1.80
C PHE A 282 -16.53 -6.73 1.02
N ILE A 283 -15.36 -7.21 1.46
CA ILE A 283 -14.07 -6.93 0.80
C ILE A 283 -14.11 -7.37 -0.67
N LYS A 284 -14.63 -8.54 -0.96
CA LYS A 284 -14.75 -9.04 -2.33
C LYS A 284 -15.59 -8.10 -3.20
N ASN A 285 -16.79 -7.75 -2.74
CA ASN A 285 -17.73 -6.93 -3.49
C ASN A 285 -17.18 -5.51 -3.73
N GLU A 286 -16.62 -4.88 -2.70
CA GLU A 286 -16.06 -3.54 -2.84
C GLU A 286 -14.76 -3.54 -3.65
N ARG A 287 -13.91 -4.54 -3.52
CA ARG A 287 -12.71 -4.68 -4.36
C ARG A 287 -13.06 -4.80 -5.83
N GLU A 288 -14.03 -5.65 -6.19
CA GLU A 288 -14.50 -5.78 -7.58
C GLU A 288 -15.03 -4.45 -8.12
N TYR A 289 -15.78 -3.70 -7.31
CA TYR A 289 -16.25 -2.37 -7.66
C TYR A 289 -15.09 -1.39 -7.86
N MET A 290 -14.15 -1.33 -6.92
CA MET A 290 -12.99 -0.44 -6.98
C MET A 290 -12.10 -0.75 -8.20
N VAL A 291 -11.81 -2.02 -8.48
CA VAL A 291 -11.05 -2.45 -9.66
C VAL A 291 -11.72 -1.97 -10.94
N LYS A 292 -13.04 -2.17 -11.07
CA LYS A 292 -13.79 -1.68 -12.23
C LYS A 292 -13.71 -0.17 -12.40
N ARG A 293 -13.81 0.58 -11.32
CA ARG A 293 -13.70 2.05 -11.34
C ARG A 293 -12.30 2.51 -11.73
N PHE A 294 -11.24 1.92 -11.11
CA PHE A 294 -9.86 2.25 -11.42
C PHE A 294 -9.48 1.90 -12.87
N SER A 295 -9.93 0.76 -13.39
CA SER A 295 -9.68 0.39 -14.80
C SER A 295 -10.32 1.36 -15.80
N GLY A 296 -11.27 2.19 -15.38
CA GLY A 296 -11.84 3.25 -16.19
C GLY A 296 -11.04 4.56 -16.15
N ILE A 297 -10.07 4.71 -15.27
CA ILE A 297 -9.25 5.91 -15.12
C ILE A 297 -8.00 5.78 -15.99
N TYR A 298 -7.75 6.76 -16.87
CA TYR A 298 -6.56 6.75 -17.70
C TYR A 298 -5.28 6.76 -16.85
N GLY A 299 -4.36 5.85 -17.17
CA GLY A 299 -3.09 5.69 -16.48
C GLY A 299 -3.15 4.89 -15.17
N PHE A 300 -4.31 4.36 -14.80
CA PHE A 300 -4.46 3.42 -13.68
C PHE A 300 -4.61 1.99 -14.20
N ASP A 301 -3.69 1.11 -13.82
CA ASP A 301 -3.74 -0.31 -14.16
C ASP A 301 -3.75 -1.14 -12.86
N PRO A 302 -4.95 -1.53 -12.35
CA PRO A 302 -5.08 -2.28 -11.12
C PRO A 302 -4.59 -3.72 -11.31
N VAL A 303 -3.67 -4.15 -10.45
CA VAL A 303 -3.16 -5.53 -10.40
C VAL A 303 -4.19 -6.42 -9.69
N GLU A 304 -4.38 -7.64 -10.21
CA GLU A 304 -5.28 -8.63 -9.60
C GLU A 304 -4.90 -8.90 -8.14
N SER A 305 -5.88 -8.81 -7.25
CA SER A 305 -5.70 -8.96 -5.80
C SER A 305 -6.78 -9.85 -5.20
N ASN A 306 -6.41 -10.65 -4.22
CA ASN A 306 -7.33 -11.45 -3.41
C ASN A 306 -7.59 -10.83 -2.02
N THR A 307 -6.88 -9.74 -1.66
CA THR A 307 -6.89 -9.15 -0.33
C THR A 307 -7.82 -7.94 -0.19
N ASN A 308 -7.75 -7.27 0.95
CA ASN A 308 -8.44 -6.01 1.24
C ASN A 308 -7.67 -4.77 0.75
N TYR A 309 -6.84 -4.90 -0.26
CA TYR A 309 -6.12 -3.81 -0.94
C TYR A 309 -5.87 -4.16 -2.41
N ILE A 310 -5.62 -3.13 -3.21
CA ILE A 310 -5.33 -3.22 -4.64
C ILE A 310 -4.02 -2.48 -4.88
N LEU A 311 -3.07 -3.15 -5.52
CA LEU A 311 -1.89 -2.51 -6.09
C LEU A 311 -2.26 -1.92 -7.45
N ILE A 312 -1.89 -0.68 -7.71
CA ILE A 312 -2.17 0.02 -8.96
C ILE A 312 -0.84 0.42 -9.60
N ASP A 313 -0.65 0.03 -10.84
CA ASP A 313 0.42 0.51 -11.69
C ASP A 313 -0.01 1.87 -12.29
N VAL A 314 0.78 2.91 -12.07
CA VAL A 314 0.53 4.27 -12.55
C VAL A 314 1.56 4.72 -13.59
N LYS A 315 2.22 3.77 -14.28
CA LYS A 315 3.29 4.05 -15.26
C LYS A 315 2.86 4.98 -16.40
N ASP A 316 1.59 4.87 -16.81
CA ASP A 316 1.03 5.62 -17.94
C ASP A 316 0.32 6.91 -17.48
N LEU A 317 0.37 7.20 -16.17
CA LEU A 317 -0.13 8.46 -15.62
C LEU A 317 0.92 9.56 -15.82
N PHE A 318 0.49 10.81 -16.00
CA PHE A 318 1.38 11.96 -16.17
C PHE A 318 2.14 12.38 -14.89
N LEU A 319 1.81 11.79 -13.73
CA LEU A 319 2.51 11.96 -12.45
C LEU A 319 2.93 10.62 -11.87
N ASP A 320 4.06 10.60 -11.17
CA ASP A 320 4.54 9.40 -10.50
C ASP A 320 3.78 9.09 -9.20
N SER A 321 4.01 7.90 -8.63
CA SER A 321 3.33 7.46 -7.40
C SER A 321 3.55 8.38 -6.20
N LEU A 322 4.70 9.05 -6.13
CA LEU A 322 5.02 9.97 -5.05
C LEU A 322 4.19 11.26 -5.16
N ARG A 323 4.19 11.90 -6.34
CA ARG A 323 3.37 13.11 -6.57
C ARG A 323 1.88 12.83 -6.40
N LEU A 324 1.40 11.67 -6.88
CA LEU A 324 0.01 11.25 -6.67
C LEU A 324 -0.32 11.12 -5.18
N SER A 325 0.55 10.45 -4.42
CA SER A 325 0.36 10.25 -2.97
C SER A 325 0.41 11.57 -2.19
N GLU A 326 1.33 12.46 -2.54
CA GLU A 326 1.46 13.78 -1.91
C GLU A 326 0.27 14.69 -2.25
N GLY A 327 -0.17 14.69 -3.50
CA GLY A 327 -1.35 15.45 -3.93
C GLY A 327 -2.62 15.02 -3.17
N LEU A 328 -2.88 13.72 -3.07
CA LEU A 328 -4.00 13.21 -2.28
C LEU A 328 -3.87 13.54 -0.79
N ALA A 329 -2.64 13.48 -0.25
CA ALA A 329 -2.39 13.83 1.15
C ALA A 329 -2.71 15.30 1.45
N LEU A 330 -2.47 16.23 0.51
CA LEU A 330 -2.86 17.64 0.64
C LEU A 330 -4.37 17.83 0.83
N HIS A 331 -5.16 16.87 0.35
CA HIS A 331 -6.62 16.84 0.49
C HIS A 331 -7.12 15.87 1.57
N GLY A 332 -6.25 15.46 2.51
CA GLY A 332 -6.63 14.61 3.63
C GLY A 332 -6.83 13.14 3.28
N ILE A 333 -6.32 12.66 2.14
CA ILE A 333 -6.43 11.25 1.73
C ILE A 333 -5.06 10.60 1.72
N LEU A 334 -4.88 9.56 2.52
CA LEU A 334 -3.65 8.76 2.55
C LEU A 334 -3.78 7.52 1.68
N ILE A 335 -2.89 7.35 0.72
CA ILE A 335 -2.64 6.10 0.01
C ILE A 335 -1.23 5.60 0.30
N ARG A 336 -0.93 4.32 0.01
CA ARG A 336 0.40 3.78 0.22
C ARG A 336 1.25 3.92 -1.05
N GLU A 337 2.19 4.85 -1.04
CA GLU A 337 3.25 4.93 -2.05
C GLU A 337 4.21 3.75 -1.89
N CYS A 338 4.49 3.02 -2.97
CA CYS A 338 5.10 1.69 -2.94
C CYS A 338 6.54 1.62 -3.44
N SER A 339 7.25 2.73 -3.61
CA SER A 339 8.63 2.71 -4.14
C SER A 339 9.59 1.84 -3.32
N ASP A 340 9.39 1.76 -2.00
CA ASP A 340 10.21 0.94 -1.10
C ASP A 340 10.01 -0.58 -1.26
N PHE A 341 8.91 -1.02 -1.88
CA PHE A 341 8.70 -2.42 -2.24
C PHE A 341 9.36 -2.80 -3.58
N PHE A 342 9.72 -1.80 -4.40
CA PHE A 342 10.19 -1.94 -5.78
C PHE A 342 11.53 -1.24 -6.02
N ASP A 343 12.45 -1.31 -5.06
CA ASP A 343 13.82 -0.76 -5.16
C ASP A 343 13.88 0.72 -5.59
N GLY A 344 12.93 1.53 -5.12
CA GLY A 344 12.85 2.97 -5.40
C GLY A 344 12.05 3.34 -6.64
N ASN A 345 11.45 2.38 -7.34
CA ASN A 345 10.61 2.65 -8.51
C ASN A 345 9.28 3.30 -8.10
N LYS A 346 9.05 4.53 -8.53
CA LYS A 346 7.86 5.34 -8.23
C LYS A 346 6.69 5.06 -9.20
N ARG A 347 6.43 3.81 -9.46
CA ARG A 347 5.43 3.36 -10.42
C ARG A 347 4.14 2.86 -9.78
N TYR A 348 4.19 2.49 -8.49
CA TYR A 348 3.10 1.76 -7.87
C TYR A 348 2.56 2.47 -6.64
N VAL A 349 1.23 2.43 -6.50
CA VAL A 349 0.52 2.78 -5.28
C VAL A 349 -0.35 1.62 -4.84
N ARG A 350 -0.56 1.47 -3.52
CA ARG A 350 -1.48 0.48 -2.96
C ARG A 350 -2.61 1.21 -2.25
N ILE A 351 -3.84 0.83 -2.58
CA ILE A 351 -5.07 1.43 -2.05
C ILE A 351 -5.89 0.34 -1.36
N SER A 352 -6.19 0.54 -0.09
CA SER A 352 -6.98 -0.41 0.69
C SER A 352 -8.48 -0.30 0.40
N VAL A 353 -9.16 -1.42 0.47
CA VAL A 353 -10.63 -1.48 0.37
C VAL A 353 -11.24 -0.75 1.57
N ARG A 354 -12.18 0.17 1.30
CA ARG A 354 -12.91 0.95 2.29
C ARG A 354 -14.39 0.96 1.95
N MET A 355 -15.18 1.66 2.77
CA MET A 355 -16.60 1.90 2.49
C MET A 355 -16.75 2.64 1.16
N ARG A 356 -17.79 2.33 0.40
CA ARG A 356 -18.02 2.92 -0.92
C ARG A 356 -18.05 4.44 -0.92
N GLU A 357 -18.67 5.03 0.09
CA GLU A 357 -18.74 6.48 0.24
C GLU A 357 -17.35 7.13 0.34
N ASP A 358 -16.42 6.51 1.08
CA ASP A 358 -15.05 6.99 1.20
C ASP A 358 -14.28 6.81 -0.11
N PHE A 359 -14.52 5.68 -0.79
CA PHE A 359 -13.93 5.44 -2.09
C PHE A 359 -14.38 6.47 -3.14
N GLU A 360 -15.67 6.83 -3.19
CA GLU A 360 -16.14 7.86 -4.12
C GLU A 360 -15.53 9.25 -3.80
N LYS A 361 -15.26 9.57 -2.52
CA LYS A 361 -14.49 10.77 -2.16
C LYS A 361 -13.07 10.71 -2.72
N LEU A 362 -12.40 9.56 -2.64
CA LEU A 362 -11.08 9.38 -3.26
C LEU A 362 -11.13 9.65 -4.76
N ILE A 363 -12.10 9.07 -5.48
CA ILE A 363 -12.27 9.25 -6.92
C ILE A 363 -12.50 10.74 -7.27
N HIS A 364 -13.36 11.41 -6.53
CA HIS A 364 -13.60 12.85 -6.74
C HIS A 364 -12.33 13.68 -6.47
N THR A 365 -11.58 13.33 -5.43
CA THR A 365 -10.34 14.05 -5.10
C THR A 365 -9.25 13.84 -6.14
N LEU A 366 -9.23 12.70 -6.86
CA LEU A 366 -8.31 12.50 -7.99
C LEU A 366 -8.49 13.55 -9.07
N ASP A 367 -9.74 13.96 -9.40
CA ASP A 367 -9.98 15.04 -10.36
C ASP A 367 -9.32 16.34 -9.92
N VAL A 368 -9.46 16.68 -8.63
CA VAL A 368 -8.85 17.90 -8.06
C VAL A 368 -7.33 17.84 -8.18
N VAL A 369 -6.72 16.72 -7.73
CA VAL A 369 -5.26 16.52 -7.77
C VAL A 369 -4.73 16.58 -9.20
N PHE A 370 -5.41 15.96 -10.15
CA PHE A 370 -5.01 15.99 -11.56
C PHE A 370 -5.07 17.40 -12.13
N ALA A 371 -6.12 18.18 -11.81
CA ALA A 371 -6.25 19.56 -12.27
C ALA A 371 -5.17 20.47 -11.65
N GLU A 372 -4.90 20.35 -10.36
CA GLU A 372 -3.87 21.10 -9.64
C GLU A 372 -2.48 20.80 -10.20
N THR A 373 -2.12 19.52 -10.32
CA THR A 373 -0.83 19.08 -10.85
C THR A 373 -0.63 19.54 -12.30
N SER A 374 -1.68 19.46 -13.14
CA SER A 374 -1.60 19.96 -14.53
C SER A 374 -1.34 21.46 -14.59
N ARG A 375 -1.91 22.26 -13.67
CA ARG A 375 -1.63 23.69 -13.58
C ARG A 375 -0.21 23.99 -13.11
N GLU A 376 0.28 23.23 -12.13
CA GLU A 376 1.67 23.34 -11.64
C GLU A 376 2.67 23.03 -12.77
N ASP A 377 2.48 21.92 -13.48
CA ASP A 377 3.35 21.53 -14.60
C ASP A 377 3.29 22.55 -15.74
N ALA A 378 2.11 23.11 -16.03
CA ALA A 378 1.97 24.18 -17.03
C ALA A 378 2.74 25.45 -16.63
N ARG A 379 2.69 25.81 -15.34
CA ARG A 379 3.42 26.96 -14.80
C ARG A 379 4.94 26.75 -14.84
N GLU A 380 5.42 25.59 -14.40
CA GLU A 380 6.85 25.24 -14.44
C GLU A 380 7.39 25.30 -15.87
N LYS A 381 6.67 24.74 -16.84
CA LYS A 381 7.01 24.81 -18.26
C LYS A 381 6.99 26.23 -18.82
N LEU A 382 6.10 27.06 -18.34
CA LEU A 382 6.05 28.47 -18.70
C LEU A 382 7.28 29.20 -18.18
N GLU A 383 7.64 29.03 -16.93
CA GLU A 383 8.83 29.62 -16.31
C GLU A 383 10.10 29.22 -17.04
N GLU A 384 10.29 27.91 -17.32
CA GLU A 384 11.37 27.40 -18.16
C GLU A 384 11.42 28.08 -19.55
N THR A 385 10.24 28.28 -20.17
CA THR A 385 10.14 28.93 -21.51
C THR A 385 10.57 30.39 -21.47
N ILE A 386 10.19 31.11 -20.40
CA ILE A 386 10.56 32.51 -20.19
C ILE A 386 12.06 32.63 -19.92
N GLU A 387 12.63 31.82 -19.03
CA GLU A 387 14.05 31.84 -18.66
C GLU A 387 14.99 31.56 -19.86
N HIS A 388 14.62 30.65 -20.74
CA HIS A 388 15.40 30.31 -21.92
C HIS A 388 15.20 31.25 -23.12
N GLY A 389 14.50 32.38 -22.89
CA GLY A 389 14.29 33.41 -23.94
C GLY A 389 13.43 32.95 -25.10
N GLY A 390 12.54 31.99 -24.81
CA GLY A 390 11.52 31.52 -25.74
C GLY A 390 12.05 31.11 -27.08
N SER A 391 12.92 30.12 -27.16
CA SER A 391 13.25 29.52 -28.44
C SER A 391 11.97 28.97 -29.05
N SER A 392 11.43 29.65 -30.06
CA SER A 392 10.28 29.14 -30.79
C SER A 392 10.61 27.72 -31.26
N CYS A 393 10.01 26.74 -30.67
CA CYS A 393 10.15 25.35 -31.09
C CYS A 393 9.26 25.15 -32.34
N ALA A 394 9.53 25.88 -33.39
CA ALA A 394 8.93 25.65 -34.69
C ALA A 394 9.30 24.24 -35.15
N GLY A 395 8.35 23.32 -35.03
CA GLY A 395 8.47 21.94 -35.49
C GLY A 395 9.60 21.17 -34.80
N ARG A 396 9.38 20.67 -33.58
CA ARG A 396 10.29 19.67 -32.98
C ARG A 396 10.24 18.40 -33.84
N GLY A 397 11.22 18.21 -34.73
CA GLY A 397 11.34 16.99 -35.54
C GLY A 397 11.53 15.71 -34.74
N THR A 398 11.50 15.81 -33.41
CA THR A 398 11.61 14.70 -32.45
C THR A 398 10.31 14.46 -31.66
N CYS A 399 9.28 15.29 -31.81
CA CYS A 399 8.00 15.10 -31.10
C CYS A 399 7.12 14.12 -31.86
N GLU A 400 6.77 13.01 -31.24
CA GLU A 400 5.91 11.96 -31.82
C GLU A 400 4.46 12.44 -32.04
N TYR A 401 4.04 13.50 -31.35
CA TYR A 401 2.70 14.10 -31.49
C TYR A 401 2.62 15.22 -32.53
N TYR A 402 3.76 15.60 -33.16
CA TYR A 402 3.75 16.68 -34.15
C TYR A 402 3.30 16.17 -35.52
N PRO A 403 2.36 16.88 -36.21
CA PRO A 403 1.60 18.04 -35.77
C PRO A 403 0.35 17.61 -34.95
N CYS A 404 0.25 18.06 -33.69
CA CYS A 404 -0.91 17.74 -32.85
C CYS A 404 -2.14 18.58 -33.18
N HIS A 405 -1.99 19.75 -33.84
CA HIS A 405 -3.09 20.62 -34.25
C HIS A 405 -3.10 20.86 -35.76
N PHE A 406 -2.01 21.40 -36.31
CA PHE A 406 -1.88 21.63 -37.76
C PHE A 406 -0.43 21.73 -38.20
N THR A 407 -0.15 21.44 -39.47
CA THR A 407 1.19 21.53 -40.04
C THR A 407 1.70 23.00 -40.03
N GLY A 408 2.90 23.23 -39.47
CA GLY A 408 3.49 24.56 -39.32
C GLY A 408 3.06 25.28 -38.03
N GLN A 409 2.44 24.57 -37.09
CA GLN A 409 2.16 25.09 -35.77
C GLN A 409 3.41 25.52 -35.01
N ASP A 410 3.25 26.49 -34.12
CA ASP A 410 4.26 26.87 -33.14
C ASP A 410 4.05 26.03 -31.85
N CYS A 411 5.13 25.44 -31.35
CA CYS A 411 5.10 24.58 -30.18
C CYS A 411 5.75 25.23 -28.94
N THR A 412 5.94 26.56 -28.93
CA THR A 412 6.48 27.30 -27.77
C THR A 412 5.63 27.05 -26.53
N PHE A 413 4.31 27.07 -26.69
CA PHE A 413 3.35 26.80 -25.64
C PHE A 413 2.73 25.41 -25.81
N CYS A 414 3.51 24.38 -25.63
CA CYS A 414 3.01 23.00 -25.56
C CYS A 414 2.06 22.83 -24.36
N PHE A 415 2.30 23.59 -23.28
CA PHE A 415 1.38 23.81 -22.17
C PHE A 415 0.85 25.24 -22.23
N CYS A 416 -0.48 25.37 -22.21
CA CYS A 416 -1.13 26.67 -22.33
C CYS A 416 -0.94 27.51 -21.06
N PRO A 417 -0.33 28.71 -21.11
CA PRO A 417 -0.18 29.59 -19.95
C PRO A 417 -1.51 30.08 -19.37
N PHE A 418 -2.61 29.91 -20.12
CA PHE A 418 -3.96 30.32 -19.74
C PHE A 418 -4.86 29.15 -19.33
N TYR A 419 -4.28 27.97 -19.11
CA TYR A 419 -5.07 26.79 -18.69
C TYR A 419 -5.53 26.90 -17.22
N ALA A 420 -6.78 26.60 -16.86
CA ALA A 420 -7.95 26.41 -17.72
C ALA A 420 -8.63 27.77 -17.94
N CYS A 421 -8.62 28.27 -19.18
CA CYS A 421 -9.22 29.58 -19.48
C CYS A 421 -10.76 29.57 -19.43
N GLU A 422 -11.37 28.37 -19.55
CA GLU A 422 -12.84 28.18 -19.52
C GLU A 422 -13.63 28.98 -20.55
N GLU A 423 -12.95 29.43 -21.63
CA GLU A 423 -13.50 30.26 -22.68
C GLU A 423 -13.76 29.43 -23.94
N GLU A 424 -15.00 29.07 -24.21
CA GLU A 424 -15.41 28.20 -25.32
C GLU A 424 -15.07 28.77 -26.70
N LEU A 425 -15.02 30.12 -26.86
CA LEU A 425 -14.65 30.76 -28.12
C LEU A 425 -13.22 30.48 -28.55
N THR A 426 -12.36 30.05 -27.63
CA THR A 426 -11.01 29.57 -27.96
C THR A 426 -11.00 28.26 -28.73
N GLY A 427 -12.10 27.52 -28.74
CA GLY A 427 -12.23 26.14 -29.19
C GLY A 427 -12.07 25.10 -28.07
N GLY A 428 -11.87 25.53 -26.82
CA GLY A 428 -11.92 24.69 -25.66
C GLY A 428 -13.35 24.28 -25.30
N LYS A 429 -13.48 23.19 -24.54
CA LYS A 429 -14.79 22.70 -24.07
C LYS A 429 -14.63 21.88 -22.79
N TRP A 430 -15.69 21.83 -21.99
CA TRP A 430 -15.79 20.88 -20.91
C TRP A 430 -16.06 19.47 -21.45
N ILE A 431 -15.29 18.50 -21.01
CA ILE A 431 -15.48 17.08 -21.35
C ILE A 431 -15.55 16.27 -20.05
N GLU A 432 -16.19 15.10 -20.10
CA GLU A 432 -16.18 14.17 -18.99
C GLU A 432 -14.78 13.58 -18.83
N SER A 433 -14.24 13.62 -17.60
CA SER A 433 -12.97 13.00 -17.26
C SER A 433 -13.12 11.49 -17.10
N SER A 434 -12.02 10.75 -17.13
CA SER A 434 -12.02 9.29 -16.87
C SER A 434 -12.45 8.94 -15.43
N THR A 435 -12.43 9.88 -14.51
CA THR A 435 -12.91 9.73 -13.13
C THR A 435 -14.41 10.00 -13.00
N GLY A 436 -15.06 10.58 -14.05
CA GLY A 436 -16.47 10.94 -14.08
C GLY A 436 -16.76 12.39 -13.70
N GLY A 437 -15.72 13.21 -13.44
CA GLY A 437 -15.83 14.64 -13.27
C GLY A 437 -15.83 15.39 -14.61
N GLN A 438 -15.65 16.73 -14.55
CA GLN A 438 -15.54 17.56 -15.74
C GLN A 438 -14.14 18.17 -15.82
N VAL A 439 -13.51 18.10 -16.97
CA VAL A 439 -12.19 18.67 -17.23
C VAL A 439 -12.23 19.56 -18.47
N TRP A 440 -11.50 20.68 -18.41
CA TRP A 440 -11.39 21.59 -19.54
C TRP A 440 -10.43 21.01 -20.58
N SER A 441 -10.93 20.74 -21.79
CA SER A 441 -10.15 20.24 -22.92
C SER A 441 -9.79 21.35 -23.87
N CYS A 442 -8.50 21.52 -24.15
CA CYS A 442 -7.95 22.44 -25.14
C CYS A 442 -7.63 21.76 -26.48
N GLU A 443 -8.09 20.52 -26.72
CA GLU A 443 -7.78 19.70 -27.90
C GLU A 443 -8.02 20.44 -29.23
N HIS A 444 -9.06 21.27 -29.28
CA HIS A 444 -9.43 22.03 -30.49
C HIS A 444 -8.98 23.48 -30.45
N CYS A 445 -8.33 23.95 -29.39
CA CYS A 445 -7.82 25.31 -29.31
C CYS A 445 -6.52 25.44 -30.11
N THR A 446 -6.54 26.25 -31.17
CA THR A 446 -5.36 26.48 -32.03
C THR A 446 -4.71 27.85 -31.84
N LEU A 447 -5.24 28.69 -30.96
CA LEU A 447 -4.82 30.08 -30.84
C LEU A 447 -3.32 30.24 -30.56
N LEU A 448 -2.84 29.61 -29.52
CA LEU A 448 -1.41 29.68 -29.11
C LEU A 448 -0.46 28.90 -30.03
N HIS A 449 -0.99 28.09 -30.93
CA HIS A 449 -0.19 27.35 -31.90
C HIS A 449 -0.05 28.13 -33.23
N ARG A 450 -0.67 29.31 -33.35
CA ARG A 450 -0.45 30.24 -34.47
C ARG A 450 0.83 31.04 -34.25
N PRO A 451 1.86 30.97 -35.13
CA PRO A 451 3.18 31.54 -34.86
C PRO A 451 3.21 33.01 -34.47
N LYS A 452 2.32 33.81 -35.04
CA LYS A 452 2.22 35.22 -34.69
C LYS A 452 1.66 35.45 -33.28
N VAL A 453 0.65 34.67 -32.89
CA VAL A 453 0.01 34.76 -31.56
C VAL A 453 0.98 34.24 -30.50
N ALA A 454 1.61 33.10 -30.75
CA ALA A 454 2.62 32.53 -29.86
C ALA A 454 3.74 33.56 -29.57
N LYS A 455 4.27 34.22 -30.60
CA LYS A 455 5.29 35.26 -30.44
C LYS A 455 4.80 36.44 -29.62
N MET A 456 3.59 36.97 -29.92
CA MET A 456 3.05 38.12 -29.18
C MET A 456 2.83 37.81 -27.70
N VAL A 457 2.31 36.62 -27.41
CA VAL A 457 2.12 36.14 -26.02
C VAL A 457 3.47 35.98 -25.33
N LEU A 458 4.47 35.35 -25.97
CA LEU A 458 5.80 35.19 -25.42
C LEU A 458 6.44 36.55 -25.08
N ASP A 459 6.42 37.52 -26.03
CA ASP A 459 6.96 38.88 -25.82
C ASP A 459 6.28 39.57 -24.62
N ALA A 460 4.98 39.37 -24.44
CA ALA A 460 4.24 39.91 -23.31
C ALA A 460 4.59 39.24 -21.98
N LEU A 461 4.84 37.94 -21.98
CA LEU A 461 5.20 37.18 -20.77
C LEU A 461 6.63 37.45 -20.33
N MET A 462 7.53 37.78 -21.29
CA MET A 462 8.92 38.15 -21.02
C MET A 462 9.10 39.61 -20.59
N ALA A 463 8.04 40.40 -20.55
CA ALA A 463 8.10 41.81 -20.09
C ALA A 463 8.42 41.88 -18.59
N ASP A 464 9.07 42.99 -18.17
CA ASP A 464 9.33 43.24 -16.75
C ASP A 464 8.02 43.22 -15.93
N GLY A 465 8.08 42.57 -14.76
CA GLY A 465 6.94 42.55 -13.85
C GLY A 465 6.66 41.12 -13.31
N ASP A 466 5.54 41.02 -12.59
CA ASP A 466 5.08 39.74 -12.05
C ASP A 466 4.50 38.86 -13.15
N THR A 467 4.82 37.55 -13.12
CA THR A 467 4.40 36.58 -14.14
C THR A 467 2.88 36.49 -14.24
N ASP A 468 2.14 36.50 -13.12
CA ASP A 468 0.68 36.40 -13.14
C ASP A 468 0.04 37.67 -13.72
N ASP A 469 0.63 38.84 -13.46
CA ASP A 469 0.17 40.10 -14.06
C ASP A 469 0.45 40.09 -15.57
N ASN A 470 1.59 39.58 -16.02
CA ASN A 470 1.92 39.44 -17.42
C ASN A 470 0.97 38.43 -18.13
N ILE A 471 0.58 37.34 -17.49
CA ILE A 471 -0.40 36.38 -18.01
C ILE A 471 -1.76 37.08 -18.18
N ARG A 472 -2.25 37.77 -17.13
CA ARG A 472 -3.52 38.52 -17.20
C ARG A 472 -3.53 39.59 -18.30
N ARG A 473 -2.42 40.31 -18.42
CA ARG A 473 -2.26 41.33 -19.48
C ARG A 473 -2.23 40.69 -20.87
N ALA A 474 -1.47 39.64 -21.08
CA ALA A 474 -1.41 38.93 -22.34
C ALA A 474 -2.75 38.35 -22.77
N TRP A 475 -3.53 37.83 -21.82
CA TRP A 475 -4.91 37.42 -22.10
C TRP A 475 -5.74 38.57 -22.61
N LYS A 476 -5.82 39.66 -21.86
CA LYS A 476 -6.67 40.81 -22.15
C LYS A 476 -6.30 41.55 -23.44
N GLU A 477 -4.99 41.71 -23.72
CA GLU A 477 -4.52 42.52 -24.84
C GLU A 477 -4.31 41.72 -26.14
N ILE A 478 -4.10 40.38 -26.05
CA ILE A 478 -3.74 39.55 -27.19
C ILE A 478 -4.82 38.50 -27.49
N ILE A 479 -5.31 37.78 -26.48
CA ILE A 479 -6.22 36.67 -26.69
C ILE A 479 -7.66 37.16 -26.83
N GLU A 480 -8.18 37.94 -25.89
CA GLU A 480 -9.54 38.45 -25.87
C GLU A 480 -9.95 39.16 -27.19
N PRO A 481 -9.08 39.96 -27.83
CA PRO A 481 -9.41 40.58 -29.13
C PRO A 481 -9.49 39.62 -30.33
N LEU A 482 -9.05 38.38 -30.16
CA LEU A 482 -9.05 37.30 -31.18
C LEU A 482 -10.29 36.40 -31.08
N LEU A 483 -11.03 36.50 -29.98
CA LEU A 483 -12.27 35.78 -29.72
C LEU A 483 -13.47 36.48 -30.34
#